data_bb82c0808b7985c491ef79e4dc5b9909
#
_entry.id   bb82c0808b7985c491ef79e4dc5b9909
#
_cell.length_a   1.000
_cell.length_b   1.000
_cell.length_c   1.000
_cell.angle_alpha   90.00
_cell.angle_beta   90.00
_cell.angle_gamma   90.00
#
_symmetry.space_group_name_H-M   'P 1'
#
loop_
_entity.id
_entity.type
_entity.pdbx_description
1 polymer ?
#
loop_
_entity_poly.entity_id
_entity_poly.type
_entity_poly.pdbx_seq_one_letter_code
_entity_poly.pdbx_strand_id
1 'polypeptide(L)'
;LQGGVNLRATEAVVFVHGNPGSGADWGDLMRRLAPHGRVVAVDMPGFGQADKPADYPYSVEGGATFLGEALKQLGISRAHLVLHDFGGPWGLMWAAMSPLSVGSLTLINTGVLLGYRWHTMARIWRTPILGELQQWLTHRAGFKWALRQGSPRGLPDAFLDRMYDDFDAGTRRAVLKLYRATSEPGPRAEMLAKLLRPHPWPTLVVWGAADPYLPVTLAERQKEVFAKAEVVLLPSSGHFPFADDPQGVAQAVVPFLAQQLSHAH
;
A
#
# COMPACT_ATOMS: atom_id res chain seq x y z
N LEU A 1 -0.81 -6.96 -12.76
CA LEU A 1 -2.06 -7.72 -12.94
C LEU A 1 -3.19 -6.79 -13.41
N GLN A 2 -4.06 -7.28 -14.29
CA GLN A 2 -5.25 -6.55 -14.75
C GLN A 2 -6.45 -7.48 -14.80
N GLY A 3 -7.65 -6.91 -14.61
CA GLY A 3 -8.94 -7.61 -14.71
C GLY A 3 -10.10 -6.63 -14.85
N GLY A 4 -11.33 -7.17 -14.92
CA GLY A 4 -12.56 -6.38 -14.94
C GLY A 4 -13.30 -6.40 -16.27
N VAL A 5 -14.50 -5.81 -16.28
CA VAL A 5 -15.46 -5.86 -17.39
C VAL A 5 -15.07 -4.98 -18.58
N ASN A 6 -14.21 -4.00 -18.41
CA ASN A 6 -13.74 -3.12 -19.48
C ASN A 6 -12.25 -2.79 -19.32
N LEU A 7 -11.40 -3.62 -19.89
CA LEU A 7 -9.92 -3.48 -19.78
C LEU A 7 -9.36 -2.23 -20.49
N ARG A 8 -10.15 -1.54 -21.31
CA ARG A 8 -9.78 -0.31 -22.01
C ARG A 8 -10.36 0.95 -21.37
N ALA A 9 -11.14 0.82 -20.29
CA ALA A 9 -11.66 1.98 -19.58
C ALA A 9 -10.50 2.86 -19.09
N THR A 10 -10.66 4.17 -19.20
CA THR A 10 -9.68 5.16 -18.71
C THR A 10 -9.79 5.40 -17.21
N GLU A 11 -10.82 4.85 -16.58
CA GLU A 11 -11.03 4.82 -15.15
C GLU A 11 -10.79 3.40 -14.61
N ALA A 12 -10.08 3.29 -13.49
CA ALA A 12 -9.75 2.00 -12.90
C ALA A 12 -9.59 2.07 -11.37
N VAL A 13 -9.84 0.94 -10.71
CA VAL A 13 -9.34 0.71 -9.35
C VAL A 13 -7.88 0.27 -9.45
N VAL A 14 -7.00 0.97 -8.76
CA VAL A 14 -5.55 0.78 -8.82
C VAL A 14 -5.02 0.39 -7.44
N PHE A 15 -4.49 -0.81 -7.34
CA PHE A 15 -3.95 -1.37 -6.11
C PHE A 15 -2.43 -1.19 -6.07
N VAL A 16 -1.94 -0.65 -4.95
CA VAL A 16 -0.51 -0.43 -4.70
C VAL A 16 -0.13 -1.09 -3.37
N HIS A 17 0.71 -2.11 -3.46
CA HIS A 17 1.21 -2.87 -2.31
C HIS A 17 2.25 -2.11 -1.49
N GLY A 18 2.65 -2.66 -0.35
CA GLY A 18 3.70 -2.13 0.50
C GLY A 18 4.96 -3.00 0.56
N ASN A 19 5.66 -2.94 1.68
CA ASN A 19 6.86 -3.72 1.97
C ASN A 19 6.68 -4.61 3.21
N PRO A 20 6.80 -5.95 3.05
CA PRO A 20 6.89 -6.68 1.80
C PRO A 20 5.53 -6.76 1.11
N GLY A 21 5.53 -6.97 -0.20
CA GLY A 21 4.30 -7.13 -0.96
C GLY A 21 4.49 -7.19 -2.47
N SER A 22 3.40 -7.46 -3.16
CA SER A 22 3.31 -7.47 -4.62
C SER A 22 1.86 -7.25 -5.07
N GLY A 23 1.63 -7.05 -6.36
CA GLY A 23 0.28 -6.96 -6.94
C GLY A 23 -0.56 -8.22 -6.70
N ALA A 24 0.09 -9.37 -6.46
CA ALA A 24 -0.60 -10.63 -6.16
C ALA A 24 -1.33 -10.62 -4.79
N ASP A 25 -1.00 -9.70 -3.89
CA ASP A 25 -1.67 -9.52 -2.60
C ASP A 25 -3.16 -9.19 -2.75
N TRP A 26 -3.51 -8.58 -3.87
CA TRP A 26 -4.83 -8.01 -4.14
C TRP A 26 -5.79 -8.95 -4.88
N GLY A 27 -5.35 -10.19 -5.18
CA GLY A 27 -6.11 -11.11 -6.04
C GLY A 27 -7.55 -11.37 -5.60
N ASP A 28 -7.85 -11.40 -4.29
CA ASP A 28 -9.23 -11.57 -3.80
C ASP A 28 -10.08 -10.32 -4.03
N LEU A 29 -9.59 -9.15 -3.66
CA LEU A 29 -10.29 -7.88 -3.88
C LEU A 29 -10.46 -7.59 -5.37
N MET A 30 -9.46 -7.85 -6.20
CA MET A 30 -9.55 -7.69 -7.66
C MET A 30 -10.68 -8.54 -8.24
N ARG A 31 -10.79 -9.81 -7.84
CA ARG A 31 -11.86 -10.71 -8.32
C ARG A 31 -13.25 -10.20 -7.92
N ARG A 32 -13.41 -9.66 -6.70
CA ARG A 32 -14.66 -9.12 -6.19
C ARG A 32 -15.05 -7.82 -6.89
N LEU A 33 -14.09 -6.99 -7.27
CA LEU A 33 -14.31 -5.70 -7.92
C LEU A 33 -14.37 -5.79 -9.44
N ALA A 34 -13.86 -6.84 -10.05
CA ALA A 34 -13.86 -7.06 -11.48
C ALA A 34 -15.24 -6.91 -12.17
N PRO A 35 -16.37 -7.30 -11.54
CA PRO A 35 -17.70 -7.05 -12.10
C PRO A 35 -18.11 -5.58 -12.16
N HIS A 36 -17.49 -4.71 -11.37
CA HIS A 36 -17.85 -3.30 -11.23
C HIS A 36 -17.04 -2.37 -12.14
N GLY A 37 -15.85 -2.79 -12.61
CA GLY A 37 -15.02 -1.95 -13.46
C GLY A 37 -13.64 -2.55 -13.71
N ARG A 38 -12.77 -1.75 -14.35
CA ARG A 38 -11.37 -2.11 -14.57
C ARG A 38 -10.60 -2.11 -13.25
N VAL A 39 -9.85 -3.16 -13.00
CA VAL A 39 -9.00 -3.33 -11.82
C VAL A 39 -7.55 -3.58 -12.25
N VAL A 40 -6.60 -2.91 -11.61
CA VAL A 40 -5.17 -3.02 -11.92
C VAL A 40 -4.40 -3.11 -10.61
N ALA A 41 -3.49 -4.07 -10.49
CA ALA A 41 -2.51 -4.13 -9.41
C ALA A 41 -1.10 -4.06 -10.01
N VAL A 42 -0.29 -3.14 -9.49
CA VAL A 42 1.09 -2.92 -9.95
C VAL A 42 2.07 -3.56 -8.98
N ASP A 43 3.10 -4.20 -9.54
CA ASP A 43 4.32 -4.48 -8.77
C ASP A 43 5.23 -3.25 -8.85
N MET A 44 5.54 -2.67 -7.70
CA MET A 44 6.42 -1.52 -7.62
C MET A 44 7.87 -1.93 -7.87
N PRO A 45 8.71 -1.07 -8.50
CA PRO A 45 10.11 -1.40 -8.77
C PRO A 45 10.83 -1.89 -7.53
N GLY A 46 11.52 -3.02 -7.65
CA GLY A 46 12.20 -3.67 -6.54
C GLY A 46 11.38 -4.72 -5.80
N PHE A 47 10.10 -4.91 -6.14
CA PHE A 47 9.17 -5.80 -5.45
C PHE A 47 8.46 -6.74 -6.44
N GLY A 48 7.91 -7.84 -5.89
CA GLY A 48 7.16 -8.81 -6.67
C GLY A 48 7.94 -9.28 -7.91
N GLN A 49 7.28 -9.27 -9.05
CA GLN A 49 7.83 -9.66 -10.35
C GLN A 49 8.38 -8.46 -11.15
N ALA A 50 8.34 -7.24 -10.60
CA ALA A 50 8.93 -6.08 -11.25
C ALA A 50 10.46 -6.15 -11.26
N ASP A 51 11.07 -5.44 -12.22
CA ASP A 51 12.50 -5.26 -12.28
C ASP A 51 13.07 -4.64 -11.00
N LYS A 52 14.30 -5.03 -10.65
CA LYS A 52 14.99 -4.63 -9.41
C LYS A 52 16.33 -3.96 -9.73
N PRO A 53 16.35 -2.89 -10.57
CA PRO A 53 17.58 -2.26 -11.02
C PRO A 53 18.33 -1.63 -9.85
N ALA A 54 19.66 -1.78 -9.89
CA ALA A 54 20.51 -1.34 -8.80
C ALA A 54 20.59 0.19 -8.69
N ASP A 55 20.37 0.90 -9.76
CA ASP A 55 20.45 2.37 -9.90
C ASP A 55 19.09 3.08 -9.79
N TYR A 56 17.98 2.33 -9.66
CA TYR A 56 16.67 2.93 -9.46
C TYR A 56 16.62 3.74 -8.13
N PRO A 57 16.01 4.94 -8.16
CA PRO A 57 15.85 5.76 -6.96
C PRO A 57 14.71 5.21 -6.07
N TYR A 58 15.02 4.18 -5.28
CA TYR A 58 14.08 3.60 -4.32
C TYR A 58 13.71 4.63 -3.24
N SER A 59 12.77 5.51 -3.58
CA SER A 59 12.27 6.57 -2.71
C SER A 59 10.75 6.72 -2.85
N VAL A 60 10.15 7.56 -2.02
CA VAL A 60 8.72 7.87 -2.14
C VAL A 60 8.42 8.58 -3.46
N GLU A 61 9.27 9.52 -3.84
CA GLU A 61 9.14 10.28 -5.09
C GLU A 61 9.36 9.40 -6.32
N GLY A 62 10.37 8.52 -6.27
CA GLY A 62 10.64 7.55 -7.35
C GLY A 62 9.45 6.61 -7.56
N GLY A 63 8.87 6.08 -6.48
CA GLY A 63 7.67 5.23 -6.57
C GLY A 63 6.45 5.98 -7.09
N ALA A 64 6.23 7.24 -6.66
CA ALA A 64 5.13 8.06 -7.17
C ALA A 64 5.27 8.36 -8.67
N THR A 65 6.48 8.66 -9.12
CA THR A 65 6.79 8.88 -10.54
C THR A 65 6.53 7.61 -11.36
N PHE A 66 7.04 6.47 -10.89
CA PHE A 66 6.78 5.18 -11.54
C PHE A 66 5.29 4.89 -11.66
N LEU A 67 4.54 5.06 -10.57
CA LEU A 67 3.09 4.86 -10.58
C LEU A 67 2.41 5.73 -11.64
N GLY A 68 2.77 7.02 -11.71
CA GLY A 68 2.24 7.94 -12.71
C GLY A 68 2.51 7.49 -14.15
N GLU A 69 3.75 7.09 -14.46
CA GLU A 69 4.12 6.59 -15.78
C GLU A 69 3.41 5.25 -16.11
N ALA A 70 3.29 4.35 -15.14
CA ALA A 70 2.56 3.09 -15.32
C ALA A 70 1.08 3.34 -15.66
N LEU A 71 0.41 4.24 -14.92
CA LEU A 71 -0.99 4.60 -15.19
C LEU A 71 -1.17 5.24 -16.57
N LYS A 72 -0.27 6.13 -16.96
CA LYS A 72 -0.24 6.74 -18.29
C LYS A 72 -0.08 5.71 -19.40
N GLN A 73 0.86 4.76 -19.27
CA GLN A 73 1.06 3.68 -20.24
C GLN A 73 -0.16 2.75 -20.33
N LEU A 74 -0.86 2.54 -19.23
CA LEU A 74 -2.10 1.77 -19.18
C LEU A 74 -3.32 2.55 -19.69
N GLY A 75 -3.18 3.84 -20.05
CA GLY A 75 -4.26 4.71 -20.49
C GLY A 75 -5.26 5.03 -19.39
N ILE A 76 -4.83 5.01 -18.12
CA ILE A 76 -5.68 5.32 -16.96
C ILE A 76 -5.54 6.82 -16.65
N SER A 77 -6.62 7.57 -16.85
CA SER A 77 -6.71 9.00 -16.57
C SER A 77 -7.39 9.30 -15.23
N ARG A 78 -8.17 8.34 -14.67
CA ARG A 78 -8.83 8.45 -13.38
C ARG A 78 -8.60 7.18 -12.56
N ALA A 79 -8.00 7.31 -11.40
CA ALA A 79 -7.64 6.20 -10.53
C ALA A 79 -8.39 6.25 -9.18
N HIS A 80 -9.03 5.15 -8.82
CA HIS A 80 -9.49 4.87 -7.46
C HIS A 80 -8.38 4.08 -6.77
N LEU A 81 -7.57 4.75 -5.95
CA LEU A 81 -6.39 4.15 -5.34
C LEU A 81 -6.76 3.27 -4.15
N VAL A 82 -6.21 2.06 -4.11
CA VAL A 82 -6.22 1.16 -2.95
C VAL A 82 -4.78 0.96 -2.51
N LEU A 83 -4.44 1.51 -1.37
CA LEU A 83 -3.08 1.65 -0.90
C LEU A 83 -2.85 0.87 0.40
N HIS A 84 -1.69 0.23 0.53
CA HIS A 84 -1.28 -0.46 1.74
C HIS A 84 0.19 -0.14 2.06
N ASP A 85 0.53 0.04 3.33
CA ASP A 85 1.90 0.28 3.83
C ASP A 85 2.66 1.33 3.00
N PHE A 86 3.80 1.04 2.37
CA PHE A 86 4.51 1.96 1.47
C PHE A 86 3.73 2.34 0.20
N GLY A 87 2.74 1.55 -0.19
CA GLY A 87 1.77 1.97 -1.22
C GLY A 87 1.07 3.29 -0.86
N GLY A 88 0.88 3.56 0.44
CA GLY A 88 0.38 4.84 0.94
C GLY A 88 1.25 6.03 0.53
N PRO A 89 2.49 6.14 1.01
CA PRO A 89 3.41 7.20 0.62
C PRO A 89 3.57 7.36 -0.90
N TRP A 90 3.69 6.27 -1.66
CA TRP A 90 3.82 6.32 -3.12
C TRP A 90 2.55 6.85 -3.79
N GLY A 91 1.40 6.25 -3.46
CA GLY A 91 0.11 6.62 -4.06
C GLY A 91 -0.35 8.01 -3.66
N LEU A 92 -0.16 8.41 -2.39
CA LEU A 92 -0.55 9.73 -1.90
C LEU A 92 0.37 10.84 -2.44
N MET A 93 1.65 10.57 -2.65
CA MET A 93 2.56 11.51 -3.33
C MET A 93 2.15 11.67 -4.80
N TRP A 94 1.82 10.58 -5.51
CA TRP A 94 1.28 10.67 -6.85
C TRP A 94 -0.05 11.44 -6.88
N ALA A 95 -0.95 11.20 -5.93
CA ALA A 95 -2.21 11.92 -5.81
C ALA A 95 -2.01 13.45 -5.64
N ALA A 96 -1.01 13.85 -4.84
CA ALA A 96 -0.63 15.24 -4.69
C ALA A 96 -0.08 15.87 -6.00
N MET A 97 0.65 15.07 -6.81
CA MET A 97 1.20 15.51 -8.10
C MET A 97 0.15 15.54 -9.22
N SER A 98 -0.91 14.75 -9.12
CA SER A 98 -1.93 14.57 -10.16
C SER A 98 -3.35 14.59 -9.59
N PRO A 99 -3.76 15.64 -8.88
CA PRO A 99 -4.98 15.63 -8.07
C PRO A 99 -6.27 15.48 -8.89
N LEU A 100 -6.28 15.89 -10.15
CA LEU A 100 -7.43 15.75 -11.04
C LEU A 100 -7.64 14.32 -11.54
N SER A 101 -6.60 13.48 -11.44
CA SER A 101 -6.66 12.07 -11.85
C SER A 101 -7.09 11.14 -10.72
N VAL A 102 -7.37 11.66 -9.52
CA VAL A 102 -7.81 10.86 -8.39
C VAL A 102 -9.34 10.79 -8.33
N GLY A 103 -9.91 9.59 -8.35
CA GLY A 103 -11.33 9.34 -8.17
C GLY A 103 -11.72 9.20 -6.70
N SER A 104 -11.01 8.34 -5.97
CA SER A 104 -11.18 8.10 -4.52
C SER A 104 -9.93 7.48 -3.93
N LEU A 105 -9.85 7.43 -2.60
CA LEU A 105 -8.78 6.80 -1.84
C LEU A 105 -9.32 5.69 -0.94
N THR A 106 -8.68 4.54 -0.94
CA THR A 106 -8.87 3.48 0.04
C THR A 106 -7.52 3.21 0.71
N LEU A 107 -7.44 3.48 2.01
CA LEU A 107 -6.22 3.37 2.80
C LEU A 107 -6.34 2.16 3.71
N ILE A 108 -5.53 1.13 3.48
CA ILE A 108 -5.54 -0.11 4.27
C ILE A 108 -4.24 -0.17 5.07
N ASN A 109 -4.31 -0.01 6.38
CA ASN A 109 -3.14 0.09 7.26
C ASN A 109 -2.04 0.99 6.67
N THR A 110 -2.44 2.16 6.22
CA THR A 110 -1.56 3.21 5.68
C THR A 110 -2.28 4.55 5.62
N GLY A 111 -1.57 5.60 5.25
CA GLY A 111 -2.11 6.94 5.07
C GLY A 111 -1.06 8.03 5.28
N VAL A 112 -1.51 9.21 5.65
CA VAL A 112 -0.62 10.30 6.09
C VAL A 112 -0.31 10.09 7.57
N LEU A 113 0.90 9.61 7.86
CA LEU A 113 1.30 9.13 9.19
C LEU A 113 1.77 10.28 10.10
N LEU A 114 0.86 11.20 10.42
CA LEU A 114 1.15 12.37 11.27
C LEU A 114 1.70 11.96 12.65
N GLY A 115 2.88 12.47 13.01
CA GLY A 115 3.53 12.18 14.27
C GLY A 115 4.12 10.76 14.40
N TYR A 116 4.05 9.95 13.36
CA TYR A 116 4.62 8.61 13.36
C TYR A 116 6.14 8.64 13.42
N ARG A 117 6.70 7.66 14.12
CA ARG A 117 8.15 7.41 14.21
C ARG A 117 8.43 5.98 13.76
N TRP A 118 9.58 5.78 13.14
CA TRP A 118 10.00 4.47 12.65
C TRP A 118 9.94 3.40 13.73
N HIS A 119 9.28 2.29 13.42
CA HIS A 119 9.30 1.06 14.24
C HIS A 119 10.71 0.43 14.27
N THR A 120 10.97 -0.47 15.20
CA THR A 120 12.28 -1.04 15.44
C THR A 120 12.93 -1.65 14.19
N MET A 121 12.18 -2.44 13.43
CA MET A 121 12.72 -3.07 12.20
C MET A 121 13.14 -2.03 11.16
N ALA A 122 12.35 -0.97 10.98
CA ALA A 122 12.70 0.13 10.08
C ALA A 122 14.01 0.81 10.50
N ARG A 123 14.23 1.01 11.79
CA ARG A 123 15.50 1.56 12.32
C ARG A 123 16.68 0.65 12.02
N ILE A 124 16.52 -0.67 12.16
CA ILE A 124 17.55 -1.66 11.81
C ILE A 124 17.90 -1.52 10.32
N TRP A 125 16.91 -1.53 9.41
CA TRP A 125 17.13 -1.44 7.97
C TRP A 125 17.77 -0.11 7.54
N ARG A 126 17.50 0.97 8.26
CA ARG A 126 18.10 2.28 8.02
C ARG A 126 19.57 2.36 8.46
N THR A 127 19.99 1.51 9.39
CA THR A 127 21.35 1.50 9.92
C THR A 127 22.27 0.72 8.99
N PRO A 128 23.32 1.36 8.39
CA PRO A 128 24.30 0.64 7.56
C PRO A 128 24.94 -0.53 8.31
N ILE A 129 25.29 -1.57 7.60
CA ILE A 129 25.85 -2.83 8.10
C ILE A 129 24.81 -3.67 8.85
N LEU A 130 24.08 -3.08 9.82
CA LEU A 130 23.08 -3.80 10.60
C LEU A 130 21.88 -4.22 9.73
N GLY A 131 21.46 -3.37 8.82
CA GLY A 131 20.42 -3.68 7.85
C GLY A 131 20.82 -4.82 6.91
N GLU A 132 22.04 -4.78 6.35
CA GLU A 132 22.57 -5.83 5.49
C GLU A 132 22.68 -7.16 6.25
N LEU A 133 23.19 -7.15 7.47
CA LEU A 133 23.32 -8.33 8.31
C LEU A 133 21.95 -8.94 8.61
N GLN A 134 20.96 -8.12 8.98
CA GLN A 134 19.59 -8.57 9.23
C GLN A 134 18.98 -9.18 7.96
N GLN A 135 19.14 -8.56 6.80
CA GLN A 135 18.65 -9.08 5.54
C GLN A 135 19.33 -10.41 5.16
N TRP A 136 20.62 -10.54 5.39
CA TRP A 136 21.37 -11.77 5.15
C TRP A 136 20.91 -12.92 6.07
N LEU A 137 20.66 -12.63 7.35
CA LEU A 137 20.17 -13.61 8.33
C LEU A 137 18.70 -14.00 8.12
N THR A 138 17.94 -13.24 7.31
CA THR A 138 16.52 -13.53 7.08
C THR A 138 16.35 -14.78 6.24
N HIS A 139 15.92 -15.87 6.87
CA HIS A 139 15.56 -17.12 6.24
C HIS A 139 14.04 -17.34 6.28
N ARG A 140 13.51 -18.28 5.45
CA ARG A 140 12.06 -18.52 5.28
C ARG A 140 11.28 -18.63 6.59
N ALA A 141 11.75 -19.48 7.50
CA ALA A 141 11.04 -19.70 8.76
C ALA A 141 10.98 -18.44 9.63
N GLY A 142 12.11 -17.71 9.73
CA GLY A 142 12.18 -16.45 10.47
C GLY A 142 11.32 -15.35 9.85
N PHE A 143 11.30 -15.24 8.53
CA PHE A 143 10.44 -14.32 7.80
C PHE A 143 8.95 -14.60 8.05
N LYS A 144 8.52 -15.87 7.85
CA LYS A 144 7.14 -16.30 8.11
C LYS A 144 6.73 -16.06 9.56
N TRP A 145 7.62 -16.36 10.50
CA TRP A 145 7.37 -16.12 11.93
C TRP A 145 7.18 -14.62 12.21
N ALA A 146 8.04 -13.75 11.69
CA ALA A 146 7.96 -12.31 11.89
C ALA A 146 6.64 -11.72 11.36
N LEU A 147 6.21 -12.13 10.15
CA LEU A 147 4.94 -11.65 9.60
C LEU A 147 3.73 -12.14 10.40
N ARG A 148 3.77 -13.40 10.92
CA ARG A 148 2.69 -13.92 11.78
C ARG A 148 2.54 -13.13 13.08
N GLN A 149 3.63 -12.59 13.64
CA GLN A 149 3.55 -11.72 14.83
C GLN A 149 2.74 -10.44 14.55
N GLY A 150 2.71 -9.99 13.30
CA GLY A 150 1.96 -8.82 12.85
C GLY A 150 0.49 -9.10 12.54
N SER A 151 0.00 -10.33 12.67
CA SER A 151 -1.37 -10.71 12.28
C SER A 151 -1.93 -11.76 13.23
N PRO A 152 -2.57 -11.34 14.33
CA PRO A 152 -3.07 -12.25 15.38
C PRO A 152 -4.09 -13.29 14.90
N ARG A 153 -4.84 -13.01 13.85
CA ARG A 153 -5.77 -13.96 13.21
C ARG A 153 -5.03 -15.05 12.41
N GLY A 154 -3.73 -14.88 12.21
CA GLY A 154 -2.90 -15.74 11.37
C GLY A 154 -2.94 -15.33 9.90
N LEU A 155 -1.87 -15.70 9.18
CA LEU A 155 -1.74 -15.49 7.73
C LEU A 155 -1.69 -16.86 7.03
N PRO A 156 -2.35 -17.01 5.87
CA PRO A 156 -2.28 -18.25 5.10
C PRO A 156 -0.84 -18.60 4.72
N ASP A 157 -0.47 -19.88 4.81
CA ASP A 157 0.89 -20.33 4.45
C ASP A 157 1.26 -20.01 3.01
N ALA A 158 0.33 -20.17 2.08
CA ALA A 158 0.54 -19.84 0.67
C ALA A 158 0.85 -18.33 0.46
N PHE A 159 0.22 -17.44 1.24
CA PHE A 159 0.51 -16.01 1.23
C PHE A 159 1.94 -15.74 1.72
N LEU A 160 2.33 -16.34 2.83
CA LEU A 160 3.66 -16.18 3.43
C LEU A 160 4.77 -16.77 2.55
N ASP A 161 4.52 -17.92 1.92
CA ASP A 161 5.49 -18.57 1.04
C ASP A 161 5.73 -17.74 -0.21
N ARG A 162 4.67 -17.23 -0.85
CA ARG A 162 4.80 -16.31 -2.00
C ARG A 162 5.56 -15.05 -1.62
N MET A 163 5.22 -14.41 -0.50
CA MET A 163 5.94 -13.21 -0.05
C MET A 163 7.43 -13.47 0.16
N TYR A 164 7.79 -14.64 0.68
CA TYR A 164 9.21 -15.00 0.85
C TYR A 164 9.89 -15.30 -0.48
N ASP A 165 9.19 -15.97 -1.41
CA ASP A 165 9.73 -16.26 -2.75
C ASP A 165 10.01 -14.96 -3.54
N ASP A 166 9.15 -13.95 -3.40
CA ASP A 166 9.34 -12.62 -3.97
C ASP A 166 10.44 -11.80 -3.24
N PHE A 167 10.85 -12.21 -2.03
CA PHE A 167 11.81 -11.51 -1.19
C PHE A 167 13.26 -11.94 -1.51
N ASP A 168 13.63 -11.85 -2.77
CA ASP A 168 14.95 -12.19 -3.29
C ASP A 168 16.04 -11.15 -2.94
N ALA A 169 17.26 -11.38 -3.41
CA ALA A 169 18.39 -10.48 -3.15
C ALA A 169 18.16 -9.05 -3.72
N GLY A 170 17.42 -8.92 -4.82
CA GLY A 170 17.04 -7.64 -5.40
C GLY A 170 16.08 -6.87 -4.51
N THR A 171 15.02 -7.53 -4.04
CA THR A 171 14.04 -6.96 -3.12
C THR A 171 14.70 -6.56 -1.79
N ARG A 172 15.58 -7.40 -1.23
CA ARG A 172 16.33 -7.06 0.00
C ARG A 172 17.13 -5.76 -0.15
N ARG A 173 17.80 -5.56 -1.30
CA ARG A 173 18.50 -4.30 -1.60
C ARG A 173 17.54 -3.14 -1.75
N ALA A 174 16.43 -3.34 -2.46
CA ALA A 174 15.40 -2.32 -2.65
C ALA A 174 14.83 -1.83 -1.32
N VAL A 175 14.50 -2.75 -0.39
CA VAL A 175 14.03 -2.44 0.96
C VAL A 175 15.02 -1.54 1.70
N LEU A 176 16.31 -1.92 1.76
CA LEU A 176 17.30 -1.11 2.46
C LEU A 176 17.43 0.29 1.86
N LYS A 177 17.45 0.39 0.53
CA LYS A 177 17.51 1.68 -0.17
C LYS A 177 16.27 2.53 0.11
N LEU A 178 15.07 1.96 0.02
CA LEU A 178 13.81 2.64 0.26
C LEU A 178 13.76 3.24 1.68
N TYR A 179 14.06 2.44 2.70
CA TYR A 179 14.04 2.91 4.08
C TYR A 179 15.11 3.98 4.36
N ARG A 180 16.29 3.88 3.75
CA ARG A 180 17.36 4.87 3.89
C ARG A 180 17.09 6.17 3.14
N ALA A 181 16.46 6.09 1.96
CA ALA A 181 16.05 7.27 1.19
C ALA A 181 14.82 7.98 1.79
N THR A 182 14.00 7.27 2.57
CA THR A 182 12.83 7.87 3.21
C THR A 182 13.28 8.61 4.48
N SER A 183 13.12 9.92 4.50
CA SER A 183 13.38 10.77 5.67
C SER A 183 12.45 10.40 6.85
N GLU A 184 12.63 11.05 8.01
CA GLU A 184 11.74 10.85 9.16
C GLU A 184 10.26 11.04 8.75
N PRO A 185 9.37 10.08 9.10
CA PRO A 185 8.01 10.05 8.57
C PRO A 185 7.16 11.25 9.00
N GLY A 186 7.33 11.72 10.24
CA GLY A 186 6.52 12.81 10.80
C GLY A 186 6.60 14.12 10.00
N PRO A 187 7.78 14.73 9.79
CA PRO A 187 7.92 15.96 8.98
C PRO A 187 7.46 15.79 7.54
N ARG A 188 7.72 14.62 6.94
CA ARG A 188 7.23 14.29 5.59
C ARG A 188 5.70 14.22 5.57
N ALA A 189 5.08 13.60 6.57
CA ALA A 189 3.63 13.50 6.69
C ALA A 189 2.98 14.88 6.79
N GLU A 190 3.55 15.79 7.56
CA GLU A 190 3.05 17.17 7.67
C GLU A 190 3.11 17.92 6.32
N MET A 191 4.19 17.77 5.56
CA MET A 191 4.32 18.34 4.22
C MET A 191 3.24 17.75 3.28
N LEU A 192 3.10 16.43 3.26
CA LEU A 192 2.14 15.74 2.40
C LEU A 192 0.70 16.09 2.78
N ALA A 193 0.39 16.18 4.08
CA ALA A 193 -0.91 16.62 4.56
C ALA A 193 -1.32 17.99 4.00
N LYS A 194 -0.39 18.96 3.97
CA LYS A 194 -0.67 20.29 3.41
C LYS A 194 -1.06 20.22 1.94
N LEU A 195 -0.46 19.34 1.17
CA LEU A 195 -0.76 19.15 -0.26
C LEU A 195 -2.11 18.44 -0.48
N LEU A 196 -2.49 17.51 0.41
CA LEU A 196 -3.68 16.68 0.23
C LEU A 196 -4.97 17.28 0.80
N ARG A 197 -4.90 18.03 1.89
CA ARG A 197 -6.07 18.66 2.56
C ARG A 197 -7.00 19.47 1.64
N PRO A 198 -6.52 20.20 0.61
CA PRO A 198 -7.42 20.93 -0.27
C PRO A 198 -8.35 20.07 -1.13
N HIS A 199 -8.10 18.76 -1.21
CA HIS A 199 -8.81 17.88 -2.12
C HIS A 199 -9.87 17.05 -1.40
N PRO A 200 -11.18 17.20 -1.75
CA PRO A 200 -12.28 16.53 -1.05
C PRO A 200 -12.58 15.14 -1.61
N TRP A 201 -11.56 14.34 -1.89
CA TRP A 201 -11.76 12.98 -2.42
C TRP A 201 -12.55 12.11 -1.44
N PRO A 202 -13.51 11.31 -1.92
CA PRO A 202 -14.07 10.22 -1.12
C PRO A 202 -12.94 9.32 -0.63
N THR A 203 -12.89 9.09 0.69
CA THR A 203 -11.79 8.36 1.31
C THR A 203 -12.33 7.33 2.28
N LEU A 204 -11.93 6.06 2.10
CA LEU A 204 -12.18 4.97 3.02
C LEU A 204 -10.86 4.58 3.69
N VAL A 205 -10.88 4.49 5.01
CA VAL A 205 -9.76 3.99 5.83
C VAL A 205 -10.18 2.66 6.44
N VAL A 206 -9.48 1.58 6.12
CA VAL A 206 -9.67 0.27 6.72
C VAL A 206 -8.44 -0.08 7.54
N TRP A 207 -8.60 -0.40 8.81
CA TRP A 207 -7.44 -0.57 9.67
C TRP A 207 -7.55 -1.80 10.55
N GLY A 208 -6.58 -2.72 10.44
CA GLY A 208 -6.39 -3.79 11.39
C GLY A 208 -5.84 -3.22 12.70
N ALA A 209 -6.68 -3.24 13.75
CA ALA A 209 -6.38 -2.56 15.00
C ALA A 209 -5.24 -3.20 15.81
N ALA A 210 -4.88 -4.44 15.49
CA ALA A 210 -3.79 -5.16 16.12
C ALA A 210 -2.45 -5.04 15.35
N ASP A 211 -2.33 -4.07 14.43
CA ASP A 211 -1.10 -3.79 13.69
C ASP A 211 0.04 -3.34 14.64
N PRO A 212 1.15 -4.09 14.74
CA PRO A 212 2.26 -3.72 15.62
C PRO A 212 3.18 -2.65 15.02
N TYR A 213 3.06 -2.36 13.72
CA TYR A 213 3.93 -1.41 13.02
C TYR A 213 3.31 -0.03 12.93
N LEU A 214 2.01 0.03 12.66
CA LEU A 214 1.24 1.27 12.49
C LEU A 214 0.10 1.31 13.51
N PRO A 215 0.27 2.05 14.62
CA PRO A 215 -0.73 2.13 15.69
C PRO A 215 -2.11 2.55 15.18
N VAL A 216 -3.17 1.91 15.70
CA VAL A 216 -4.56 2.15 15.30
C VAL A 216 -5.02 3.61 15.48
N THR A 217 -4.37 4.35 16.37
CA THR A 217 -4.62 5.79 16.55
C THR A 217 -4.38 6.61 15.29
N LEU A 218 -3.57 6.11 14.35
CA LEU A 218 -3.32 6.75 13.06
C LEU A 218 -4.54 6.64 12.12
N ALA A 219 -5.42 5.66 12.30
CA ALA A 219 -6.62 5.50 11.48
C ALA A 219 -7.56 6.71 11.61
N GLU A 220 -7.93 7.09 12.82
CA GLU A 220 -8.79 8.26 13.07
C GLU A 220 -8.11 9.57 12.66
N ARG A 221 -6.81 9.66 12.79
CA ARG A 221 -6.03 10.83 12.38
C ARG A 221 -6.07 11.09 10.86
N GLN A 222 -6.48 10.12 10.05
CA GLN A 222 -6.68 10.38 8.62
C GLN A 222 -7.76 11.44 8.37
N LYS A 223 -8.73 11.61 9.27
CA LYS A 223 -9.73 12.68 9.22
C LYS A 223 -9.13 14.09 9.36
N GLU A 224 -7.94 14.23 9.93
CA GLU A 224 -7.20 15.49 9.98
C GLU A 224 -6.70 15.94 8.59
N VAL A 225 -6.64 15.02 7.63
CA VAL A 225 -6.16 15.26 6.26
C VAL A 225 -7.29 15.14 5.24
N PHE A 226 -8.11 14.11 5.36
CA PHE A 226 -9.19 13.80 4.43
C PHE A 226 -10.54 14.06 5.09
N ALA A 227 -11.15 15.20 4.81
CA ALA A 227 -12.37 15.65 5.48
C ALA A 227 -13.58 14.73 5.28
N LYS A 228 -13.56 13.89 4.22
CA LYS A 228 -14.61 12.89 3.90
C LYS A 228 -14.20 11.47 4.27
N ALA A 229 -13.20 11.28 5.13
CA ALA A 229 -12.72 9.95 5.49
C ALA A 229 -13.73 9.21 6.35
N GLU A 230 -14.14 8.04 5.86
CA GLU A 230 -14.85 7.01 6.63
C GLU A 230 -13.81 6.03 7.19
N VAL A 231 -13.92 5.69 8.47
CA VAL A 231 -12.97 4.80 9.15
C VAL A 231 -13.66 3.52 9.57
N VAL A 232 -13.12 2.39 9.14
CA VAL A 232 -13.55 1.04 9.51
C VAL A 232 -12.38 0.36 10.22
N LEU A 233 -12.58 0.02 11.49
CA LEU A 233 -11.60 -0.73 12.26
C LEU A 233 -11.94 -2.22 12.24
N LEU A 234 -10.93 -3.06 12.05
CA LEU A 234 -10.99 -4.51 12.13
C LEU A 234 -10.28 -4.94 13.43
N PRO A 235 -11.02 -5.17 14.54
CA PRO A 235 -10.43 -5.22 15.88
C PRO A 235 -9.36 -6.30 16.07
N SER A 236 -9.52 -7.46 15.40
CA SER A 236 -8.64 -8.61 15.54
C SER A 236 -7.66 -8.76 14.37
N SER A 237 -7.69 -7.87 13.39
CA SER A 237 -6.84 -7.91 12.21
C SER A 237 -5.53 -7.18 12.45
N GLY A 238 -4.46 -7.65 11.83
CA GLY A 238 -3.13 -7.06 11.93
C GLY A 238 -2.76 -6.18 10.74
N HIS A 239 -1.47 -6.21 10.40
CA HIS A 239 -0.89 -5.38 9.35
C HIS A 239 -1.36 -5.73 7.93
N PHE A 240 -1.74 -6.98 7.68
CA PHE A 240 -2.21 -7.46 6.37
C PHE A 240 -3.69 -7.86 6.42
N PRO A 241 -4.63 -6.91 6.67
CA PRO A 241 -6.03 -7.27 6.88
C PRO A 241 -6.68 -7.93 5.65
N PHE A 242 -6.24 -7.61 4.45
CA PHE A 242 -6.70 -8.29 3.23
C PHE A 242 -6.31 -9.77 3.16
N ALA A 243 -5.38 -10.23 4.00
CA ALA A 243 -4.95 -11.63 4.08
C ALA A 243 -5.44 -12.32 5.37
N ASP A 244 -5.52 -11.62 6.51
CA ASP A 244 -5.95 -12.21 7.78
C ASP A 244 -7.46 -12.03 8.06
N ASP A 245 -8.12 -11.04 7.44
CA ASP A 245 -9.58 -10.85 7.47
C ASP A 245 -10.12 -10.40 6.10
N PRO A 246 -9.95 -11.21 5.04
CA PRO A 246 -10.32 -10.83 3.68
C PRO A 246 -11.81 -10.50 3.55
N GLN A 247 -12.67 -11.12 4.37
CA GLN A 247 -14.10 -10.85 4.36
C GLN A 247 -14.43 -9.50 4.98
N GLY A 248 -13.83 -9.14 6.11
CA GLY A 248 -14.02 -7.83 6.74
C GLY A 248 -13.56 -6.69 5.83
N VAL A 249 -12.40 -6.86 5.19
CA VAL A 249 -11.90 -5.89 4.20
C VAL A 249 -12.86 -5.78 3.01
N ALA A 250 -13.31 -6.91 2.45
CA ALA A 250 -14.21 -6.90 1.31
C ALA A 250 -15.56 -6.23 1.60
N GLN A 251 -16.12 -6.45 2.80
CA GLN A 251 -17.38 -5.82 3.24
C GLN A 251 -17.29 -4.29 3.31
N ALA A 252 -16.11 -3.74 3.63
CA ALA A 252 -15.89 -2.30 3.63
C ALA A 252 -15.54 -1.75 2.24
N VAL A 253 -14.60 -2.40 1.55
CA VAL A 253 -13.97 -1.86 0.33
C VAL A 253 -14.86 -2.03 -0.90
N VAL A 254 -15.52 -3.18 -1.06
CA VAL A 254 -16.26 -3.47 -2.30
C VAL A 254 -17.45 -2.54 -2.49
N PRO A 255 -18.35 -2.32 -1.51
CA PRO A 255 -19.45 -1.39 -1.66
C PRO A 255 -18.98 0.04 -1.91
N PHE A 256 -17.96 0.49 -1.18
CA PHE A 256 -17.40 1.83 -1.35
C PHE A 256 -16.90 2.05 -2.78
N LEU A 257 -16.07 1.16 -3.31
CA LEU A 257 -15.52 1.32 -4.66
C LEU A 257 -16.57 1.11 -5.76
N ALA A 258 -17.51 0.17 -5.58
CA ALA A 258 -18.62 -0.02 -6.53
C ALA A 258 -19.46 1.27 -6.66
N GLN A 259 -19.72 1.97 -5.55
CA GLN A 259 -20.40 3.26 -5.56
C GLN A 259 -19.60 4.32 -6.31
N GLN A 260 -18.26 4.42 -6.07
CA GLN A 260 -17.43 5.42 -6.74
C GLN A 260 -17.38 5.20 -8.26
N LEU A 261 -17.30 3.94 -8.70
CA LEU A 261 -17.30 3.58 -10.12
C LEU A 261 -18.65 3.86 -10.79
N SER A 262 -19.79 3.74 -10.07
CA SER A 262 -21.13 4.00 -10.61
C SER A 262 -21.46 5.48 -10.80
N HIS A 263 -20.79 6.38 -10.09
CA HIS A 263 -20.99 7.83 -10.20
C HIS A 263 -20.20 8.49 -11.35
N ALA A 264 -19.49 7.70 -12.13
CA ALA A 264 -18.68 8.17 -13.26
C ALA A 264 -19.45 8.19 -14.61
N HIS A 265 -20.76 7.93 -14.59
CA HIS A 265 -21.64 7.90 -15.78
C HIS A 265 -22.64 9.03 -15.80
#